data_20a6db00ff7cb2aa9b07b3ff29726262
#
_entry.id   20a6db00ff7cb2aa9b07b3ff29726262
#
_cell.length_a   1.000
_cell.length_b   1.000
_cell.length_c   1.000
_cell.angle_alpha   90.00
_cell.angle_beta   90.00
_cell.angle_gamma   90.00
#
_symmetry.space_group_name_H-M   'P 1'
#
loop_
_entity.id
_entity.type
_entity.pdbx_description
1 polymer ?
#
loop_
_entity_poly.entity_id
_entity_poly.type
_entity_poly.pdbx_seq_one_letter_code
_entity_poly.pdbx_strand_id
1 'polypeptide(L)'
;MKNWKLSKLRINNFKAFDKVEFDFESSSLLTLEGPNGYGKTSVYDALELLFTGKIKRIEQLCQTIMPGGVRNYSDNLFWNKTKGEEDIEISVEMSDDNNEKLYFSRRALADDLKIIQNNKADNFNIFKLHKLELLDSYENSTLITQNELDKILGEKFTENYNFLNYLEQGQSSFIFAKSIRERKNAIGGLMNVSELTDNINLCGRVEKALTRKINGLNFTEKRNSLISQIQAISELGTNENNPVQYEKISTHLITPSWDVENPSFFSDIETTKANENKILLIKNLITNKEQLRVIIDNIRIENFITKTEKLLTEVIKVGHHIESYPEQTQKNKINNLSLIHI
;
A
#
# COMPACT_ATOMS: atom_id res chain seq x y z
N MET A 1 14.36 18.64 12.49
CA MET A 1 14.81 18.48 11.09
C MET A 1 15.72 19.64 10.79
N LYS A 2 16.88 19.41 10.18
CA LYS A 2 17.75 20.49 9.69
C LYS A 2 17.09 21.13 8.47
N ASN A 3 17.12 22.43 8.39
CA ASN A 3 16.55 23.18 7.27
C ASN A 3 17.64 23.44 6.23
N TRP A 4 17.72 22.59 5.20
CA TRP A 4 18.72 22.70 4.16
C TRP A 4 18.27 23.67 3.07
N LYS A 5 19.16 24.61 2.70
CA LYS A 5 18.98 25.59 1.64
C LYS A 5 19.99 25.34 0.53
N LEU A 6 19.57 25.51 -0.72
CA LEU A 6 20.46 25.43 -1.87
C LEU A 6 21.37 26.66 -1.88
N SER A 7 22.68 26.42 -1.82
CA SER A 7 23.70 27.49 -1.82
C SER A 7 24.34 27.65 -3.19
N LYS A 8 24.67 26.54 -3.86
CA LYS A 8 25.26 26.55 -5.21
C LYS A 8 24.72 25.42 -6.05
N LEU A 9 24.62 25.66 -7.36
CA LEU A 9 24.27 24.66 -8.36
C LEU A 9 25.29 24.77 -9.49
N ARG A 10 25.92 23.64 -9.80
CA ARG A 10 26.82 23.50 -10.96
C ARG A 10 26.24 22.48 -11.93
N ILE A 11 26.25 22.81 -13.19
CA ILE A 11 25.76 21.97 -14.27
C ILE A 11 26.84 21.90 -15.34
N ASN A 12 27.28 20.69 -15.65
CA ASN A 12 28.25 20.40 -16.71
C ASN A 12 27.63 19.49 -17.78
N ASN A 13 27.77 19.86 -19.05
CA ASN A 13 27.35 19.09 -20.21
C ASN A 13 25.90 18.62 -20.21
N PHE A 14 24.97 19.44 -19.69
CA PHE A 14 23.59 19.04 -19.59
C PHE A 14 22.65 19.99 -20.35
N LYS A 15 21.93 19.44 -21.34
CA LYS A 15 20.95 20.14 -22.18
C LYS A 15 21.49 21.44 -22.80
N ALA A 16 20.99 22.59 -22.37
CA ALA A 16 21.41 23.91 -22.87
C ALA A 16 22.79 24.33 -22.36
N PHE A 17 23.33 23.67 -21.34
CA PHE A 17 24.53 24.13 -20.64
C PHE A 17 25.74 23.28 -20.99
N ASP A 18 26.80 23.91 -21.47
CA ASP A 18 28.12 23.32 -21.47
C ASP A 18 28.70 23.28 -20.06
N LYS A 19 28.84 24.45 -19.44
CA LYS A 19 29.23 24.62 -18.04
C LYS A 19 28.61 25.88 -17.50
N VAL A 20 27.89 25.75 -16.35
CA VAL A 20 27.29 26.89 -15.67
C VAL A 20 27.31 26.66 -14.17
N GLU A 21 27.48 27.75 -13.44
CA GLU A 21 27.40 27.77 -11.98
C GLU A 21 26.44 28.87 -11.55
N PHE A 22 25.55 28.56 -10.61
CA PHE A 22 24.63 29.47 -9.97
C PHE A 22 25.00 29.56 -8.49
N ASP A 23 25.11 30.78 -7.99
CA ASP A 23 25.34 31.07 -6.57
C ASP A 23 24.05 31.68 -6.00
N PHE A 24 23.50 31.05 -4.98
CA PHE A 24 22.27 31.44 -4.30
C PHE A 24 22.51 32.01 -2.88
N GLU A 25 23.78 32.01 -2.39
CA GLU A 25 24.08 32.34 -0.99
C GLU A 25 23.61 33.75 -0.59
N SER A 26 23.64 34.70 -1.52
CA SER A 26 23.27 36.09 -1.28
C SER A 26 21.81 36.43 -1.59
N SER A 27 21.03 35.47 -2.09
CA SER A 27 19.71 35.77 -2.66
C SER A 27 18.61 34.91 -2.07
N SER A 28 17.54 35.52 -1.61
CA SER A 28 16.30 34.85 -1.23
C SER A 28 15.42 34.50 -2.44
N LEU A 29 15.67 35.13 -3.57
CA LEU A 29 14.94 34.96 -4.83
C LEU A 29 15.89 35.08 -6.01
N LEU A 30 15.89 34.09 -6.90
CA LEU A 30 16.58 34.12 -8.17
C LEU A 30 15.56 34.05 -9.32
N THR A 31 15.63 35.02 -10.24
CA THR A 31 14.82 35.02 -11.46
C THR A 31 15.67 34.64 -12.66
N LEU A 32 15.17 33.68 -13.47
CA LEU A 32 15.81 33.29 -14.72
C LEU A 32 15.05 33.94 -15.89
N GLU A 33 15.64 34.98 -16.46
CA GLU A 33 15.07 35.69 -17.61
C GLU A 33 15.84 35.38 -18.90
N GLY A 34 15.17 35.49 -20.01
CA GLY A 34 15.79 35.28 -21.34
C GLY A 34 14.82 34.67 -22.34
N PRO A 35 15.22 34.65 -23.64
CA PRO A 35 14.44 34.06 -24.71
C PRO A 35 14.16 32.55 -24.51
N ASN A 36 13.20 32.00 -25.26
CA ASN A 36 12.92 30.57 -25.25
C ASN A 36 14.14 29.82 -25.84
N GLY A 37 14.45 28.66 -25.26
CA GLY A 37 15.60 27.85 -25.67
C GLY A 37 16.89 28.11 -24.91
N TYR A 38 17.01 29.19 -24.14
CA TYR A 38 18.23 29.56 -23.40
C TYR A 38 18.47 28.79 -22.10
N GLY A 39 17.75 27.69 -21.88
CA GLY A 39 18.06 26.78 -20.78
C GLY A 39 17.33 27.06 -19.46
N LYS A 40 16.40 28.03 -19.37
CA LYS A 40 15.66 28.28 -18.15
C LYS A 40 15.05 27.00 -17.56
N THR A 41 14.35 26.24 -18.37
CA THR A 41 13.76 24.96 -17.97
C THR A 41 14.82 23.89 -17.69
N SER A 42 16.00 23.97 -18.33
CA SER A 42 17.09 23.01 -18.11
C SER A 42 17.69 23.11 -16.71
N VAL A 43 17.62 24.27 -16.03
CA VAL A 43 18.00 24.45 -14.64
C VAL A 43 17.06 23.63 -13.73
N TYR A 44 15.76 23.73 -13.96
CA TYR A 44 14.77 22.96 -13.19
C TYR A 44 14.87 21.46 -13.46
N ASP A 45 15.08 21.07 -14.72
CA ASP A 45 15.30 19.67 -15.07
C ASP A 45 16.56 19.10 -14.40
N ALA A 46 17.61 19.91 -14.26
CA ALA A 46 18.84 19.51 -13.56
C ALA A 46 18.59 19.29 -12.07
N LEU A 47 17.89 20.21 -11.40
CA LEU A 47 17.53 20.08 -9.99
C LEU A 47 16.58 18.90 -9.76
N GLU A 48 15.57 18.74 -10.62
CA GLU A 48 14.65 17.60 -10.55
C GLU A 48 15.41 16.28 -10.70
N LEU A 49 16.28 16.16 -11.72
CA LEU A 49 17.11 14.97 -11.91
C LEU A 49 18.01 14.71 -10.73
N LEU A 50 18.67 15.72 -10.18
CA LEU A 50 19.56 15.56 -9.04
C LEU A 50 18.81 14.99 -7.84
N PHE A 51 17.70 15.60 -7.46
CA PHE A 51 17.00 15.29 -6.22
C PHE A 51 16.08 14.08 -6.34
N THR A 52 15.45 13.85 -7.48
CA THR A 52 14.48 12.76 -7.63
C THR A 52 15.01 11.57 -8.41
N GLY A 53 16.12 11.73 -9.13
CA GLY A 53 16.67 10.73 -10.04
C GLY A 53 15.91 10.59 -11.35
N LYS A 54 14.98 11.49 -11.63
CA LYS A 54 14.11 11.46 -12.82
C LYS A 54 13.83 12.87 -13.31
N ILE A 55 13.39 12.97 -14.56
CA ILE A 55 12.79 14.20 -15.09
C ILE A 55 11.39 13.83 -15.56
N LYS A 56 10.39 14.20 -14.79
CA LYS A 56 8.98 13.83 -14.99
C LYS A 56 8.48 14.21 -16.39
N ARG A 57 8.87 15.39 -16.86
CA ARG A 57 8.53 15.88 -18.18
C ARG A 57 9.04 14.98 -19.31
N ILE A 58 10.27 14.46 -19.20
CA ILE A 58 10.84 13.53 -20.18
C ILE A 58 10.17 12.17 -20.08
N GLU A 59 9.93 11.68 -18.87
CA GLU A 59 9.22 10.42 -18.65
C GLU A 59 7.81 10.46 -19.28
N GLN A 60 7.05 11.53 -19.07
CA GLN A 60 5.73 11.73 -19.66
C GLN A 60 5.79 11.87 -21.19
N LEU A 61 6.77 12.61 -21.72
CA LEU A 61 6.98 12.75 -23.17
C LEU A 61 7.21 11.39 -23.81
N CYS A 62 8.10 10.58 -23.23
CA CYS A 62 8.40 9.24 -23.74
C CYS A 62 7.18 8.31 -23.66
N GLN A 63 6.37 8.41 -22.62
CA GLN A 63 5.12 7.64 -22.51
C GLN A 63 4.09 8.05 -23.56
N THR A 64 4.02 9.33 -23.91
CA THR A 64 3.04 9.87 -24.85
C THR A 64 3.44 9.62 -26.31
N ILE A 65 4.70 9.86 -26.66
CA ILE A 65 5.18 9.77 -28.04
C ILE A 65 5.52 8.32 -28.44
N MET A 66 5.91 7.49 -27.47
CA MET A 66 6.33 6.11 -27.71
C MET A 66 5.54 5.11 -26.88
N PRO A 67 4.21 5.02 -27.05
CA PRO A 67 3.42 4.03 -26.35
C PRO A 67 3.74 2.63 -26.90
N GLY A 68 4.25 1.77 -26.06
CA GLY A 68 4.21 0.33 -26.32
C GLY A 68 5.34 -0.27 -27.16
N GLY A 69 6.53 -0.28 -26.68
CA GLY A 69 7.43 -1.41 -26.92
C GLY A 69 8.69 -1.15 -27.77
N VAL A 70 8.70 -0.38 -28.84
CA VAL A 70 9.92 -0.14 -29.63
C VAL A 70 10.33 1.31 -29.46
N ARG A 71 11.23 1.56 -28.51
CA ARG A 71 11.71 2.90 -28.19
C ARG A 71 13.13 3.08 -28.77
N ASN A 72 13.22 3.11 -30.05
CA ASN A 72 14.47 3.51 -30.71
C ASN A 72 14.49 5.04 -30.80
N TYR A 73 15.01 5.66 -29.78
CA TYR A 73 15.32 7.08 -29.82
C TYR A 73 16.81 7.20 -30.17
N SER A 74 17.11 7.77 -31.32
CA SER A 74 18.49 7.90 -31.86
C SER A 74 19.24 9.10 -31.28
N ASP A 75 18.55 9.99 -30.52
CA ASP A 75 19.16 11.21 -29.99
C ASP A 75 19.23 11.18 -28.46
N ASN A 76 20.30 11.70 -27.90
CA ASN A 76 20.46 11.85 -26.47
C ASN A 76 19.80 13.17 -26.00
N LEU A 77 18.84 13.06 -25.13
CA LEU A 77 18.08 14.20 -24.58
C LEU A 77 18.84 14.97 -23.50
N PHE A 78 19.95 14.44 -23.02
CA PHE A 78 20.64 14.96 -21.85
C PHE A 78 21.91 15.75 -22.19
N TRP A 79 22.64 15.35 -23.20
CA TRP A 79 23.88 16.02 -23.59
C TRP A 79 23.67 17.45 -24.10
N ASN A 80 24.65 18.27 -23.80
CA ASN A 80 24.80 19.54 -24.54
C ASN A 80 25.24 19.27 -25.96
N LYS A 81 24.51 19.80 -26.94
CA LYS A 81 24.74 19.53 -28.36
C LYS A 81 26.06 20.11 -28.90
N THR A 82 26.60 21.13 -28.24
CA THR A 82 27.86 21.76 -28.63
C THR A 82 29.07 21.04 -28.06
N LYS A 83 28.98 20.53 -26.84
CA LYS A 83 30.07 19.85 -26.14
C LYS A 83 30.16 18.38 -26.54
N GLY A 84 29.03 17.74 -26.75
CA GLY A 84 28.98 16.37 -27.25
C GLY A 84 29.15 15.29 -26.16
N GLU A 85 29.84 14.23 -26.55
CA GLU A 85 29.91 12.97 -25.80
C GLU A 85 30.91 13.01 -24.63
N GLU A 86 30.65 13.83 -23.65
CA GLU A 86 31.36 13.90 -22.37
C GLU A 86 30.46 13.52 -21.21
N ASP A 87 31.04 13.35 -20.02
CA ASP A 87 30.30 13.10 -18.77
C ASP A 87 29.31 14.23 -18.49
N ILE A 88 28.16 13.86 -18.02
CA ILE A 88 27.17 14.81 -17.47
C ILE A 88 27.34 14.85 -15.97
N GLU A 89 27.39 16.07 -15.42
CA GLU A 89 27.47 16.27 -13.99
C GLU A 89 26.56 17.40 -13.55
N ILE A 90 25.77 17.13 -12.51
CA ILE A 90 24.91 18.12 -11.85
C ILE A 90 25.25 18.04 -10.38
N SER A 91 25.85 19.10 -9.84
CA SER A 91 26.32 19.13 -8.45
C SER A 91 25.71 20.29 -7.69
N VAL A 92 25.39 20.08 -6.42
CA VAL A 92 24.86 21.11 -5.53
C VAL A 92 25.63 21.19 -4.23
N GLU A 93 25.73 22.40 -3.71
CA GLU A 93 26.07 22.72 -2.36
C GLU A 93 24.80 23.14 -1.62
N MET A 94 24.53 22.55 -0.48
CA MET A 94 23.45 22.92 0.42
C MET A 94 24.02 23.33 1.76
N SER A 95 23.45 24.36 2.37
CA SER A 95 23.82 24.83 3.70
C SER A 95 22.61 24.79 4.64
N ASP A 96 22.87 24.50 5.92
CA ASP A 96 21.84 24.64 6.96
C ASP A 96 21.98 26.00 7.67
N ASP A 97 21.07 26.25 8.60
CA ASP A 97 21.07 27.49 9.40
C ASP A 97 22.30 27.60 10.33
N ASN A 98 23.10 26.54 10.50
CA ASN A 98 24.35 26.49 11.26
C ASN A 98 25.60 26.59 10.36
N ASN A 99 25.45 26.88 9.08
CA ASN A 99 26.50 26.87 8.06
C ASN A 99 27.19 25.48 7.86
N GLU A 100 26.56 24.40 8.28
CA GLU A 100 27.02 23.09 7.85
C GLU A 100 26.75 22.94 6.34
N LYS A 101 27.70 22.36 5.62
CA LYS A 101 27.60 22.19 4.16
C LYS A 101 27.43 20.72 3.80
N LEU A 102 26.59 20.47 2.83
CA LEU A 102 26.42 19.16 2.18
C LEU A 102 26.58 19.32 0.68
N TYR A 103 27.23 18.34 0.08
CA TYR A 103 27.48 18.32 -1.35
C TYR A 103 26.93 17.03 -1.94
N PHE A 104 26.13 17.18 -2.98
CA PHE A 104 25.59 16.06 -3.75
C PHE A 104 25.89 16.27 -5.22
N SER A 105 26.15 15.18 -5.91
CA SER A 105 26.27 15.20 -7.36
C SER A 105 25.55 14.02 -7.96
N ARG A 106 24.93 14.27 -9.11
CA ARG A 106 24.41 13.23 -9.95
C ARG A 106 25.19 13.23 -11.26
N ARG A 107 25.86 12.11 -11.52
CA ARG A 107 26.78 11.97 -12.66
C ARG A 107 26.38 10.81 -13.55
N ALA A 108 26.50 11.02 -14.85
CA ALA A 108 26.44 9.96 -15.84
C ALA A 108 27.71 10.00 -16.68
N LEU A 109 28.35 8.84 -16.87
CA LEU A 109 29.55 8.73 -17.68
C LEU A 109 29.17 8.75 -19.15
N ALA A 110 30.07 9.30 -19.97
CA ALA A 110 29.89 9.39 -21.42
C ALA A 110 29.61 8.02 -22.06
N ASP A 111 30.29 6.97 -21.60
CA ASP A 111 30.10 5.62 -22.14
C ASP A 111 28.73 5.04 -21.78
N ASP A 112 28.21 5.29 -20.59
CA ASP A 112 26.85 4.87 -20.18
C ASP A 112 25.78 5.61 -21.00
N LEU A 113 26.03 6.88 -21.33
CA LEU A 113 25.13 7.70 -22.13
C LEU A 113 25.06 7.24 -23.59
N LYS A 114 26.15 6.75 -24.16
CA LYS A 114 26.17 6.16 -25.52
C LYS A 114 25.27 4.94 -25.65
N ILE A 115 25.23 4.12 -24.61
CA ILE A 115 24.40 2.91 -24.60
C ILE A 115 22.90 3.28 -24.61
N ILE A 116 22.53 4.43 -24.04
CA ILE A 116 21.14 4.89 -23.99
C ILE A 116 20.62 5.31 -25.36
N GLN A 117 21.44 5.87 -26.22
CA GLN A 117 21.03 6.29 -27.56
C GLN A 117 20.27 5.19 -28.30
N ASN A 118 20.59 3.93 -28.03
CA ASN A 118 20.03 2.78 -28.73
C ASN A 118 18.85 2.10 -28.04
N ASN A 119 18.53 2.43 -26.78
CA ASN A 119 17.60 1.62 -26.00
C ASN A 119 16.41 2.37 -25.39
N LYS A 120 16.63 3.37 -24.54
CA LYS A 120 15.55 4.06 -23.81
C LYS A 120 15.96 5.48 -23.46
N ALA A 121 15.36 6.46 -24.09
CA ALA A 121 15.60 7.89 -23.82
C ALA A 121 15.23 8.30 -22.37
N ASP A 122 14.40 7.52 -21.69
CA ASP A 122 13.94 7.74 -20.32
C ASP A 122 14.63 6.84 -19.28
N ASN A 123 15.79 6.26 -19.61
CA ASN A 123 16.55 5.47 -18.66
C ASN A 123 17.42 6.36 -17.76
N PHE A 124 16.87 6.76 -16.62
CA PHE A 124 17.58 7.60 -15.67
C PHE A 124 18.55 6.85 -14.74
N ASN A 125 18.57 5.51 -14.78
CA ASN A 125 19.41 4.69 -13.89
C ASN A 125 20.92 4.85 -14.11
N ILE A 126 21.32 5.42 -15.24
CA ILE A 126 22.72 5.75 -15.53
C ILE A 126 23.23 6.91 -14.69
N PHE A 127 22.33 7.79 -14.24
CA PHE A 127 22.71 8.92 -13.41
C PHE A 127 22.92 8.48 -11.97
N LYS A 128 24.16 8.26 -11.59
CA LYS A 128 24.53 7.81 -10.23
C LYS A 128 24.58 9.00 -9.28
N LEU A 129 24.00 8.82 -8.09
CA LEU A 129 23.97 9.81 -7.04
C LEU A 129 25.18 9.63 -6.12
N HIS A 130 25.94 10.69 -5.94
CA HIS A 130 27.11 10.73 -5.08
C HIS A 130 26.93 11.77 -3.99
N LYS A 131 27.38 11.45 -2.78
CA LYS A 131 27.65 12.41 -1.74
C LYS A 131 29.13 12.77 -1.84
N LEU A 132 29.45 14.06 -1.90
CA LEU A 132 30.81 14.57 -2.04
C LEU A 132 31.27 15.19 -0.72
N GLU A 133 32.58 15.32 -0.54
CA GLU A 133 33.20 16.13 0.52
C GLU A 133 33.37 17.58 0.08
N LEU A 134 33.65 17.80 -1.19
CA LEU A 134 33.78 19.12 -1.80
C LEU A 134 33.07 19.15 -3.15
N LEU A 135 32.52 20.30 -3.52
CA LEU A 135 31.76 20.47 -4.75
C LEU A 135 32.57 20.13 -6.01
N ASP A 136 33.90 20.29 -5.98
CA ASP A 136 34.79 20.16 -7.11
C ASP A 136 35.53 18.81 -7.19
N SER A 137 35.40 17.97 -6.19
CA SER A 137 36.20 16.75 -6.10
C SER A 137 35.35 15.51 -5.89
N TYR A 138 35.65 14.49 -6.69
CA TYR A 138 35.12 13.13 -6.47
C TYR A 138 36.06 12.27 -5.61
N GLU A 139 37.17 12.83 -5.14
CA GLU A 139 38.01 12.17 -4.14
C GLU A 139 37.16 11.94 -2.89
N ASN A 140 37.15 10.72 -2.37
CA ASN A 140 36.32 10.29 -1.24
C ASN A 140 34.79 10.40 -1.47
N SER A 141 34.34 10.50 -2.70
CA SER A 141 32.91 10.49 -3.00
C SER A 141 32.29 9.13 -2.64
N THR A 142 31.13 9.15 -2.04
CA THR A 142 30.37 7.94 -1.73
C THR A 142 29.13 7.84 -2.60
N LEU A 143 28.93 6.68 -3.24
CA LEU A 143 27.69 6.39 -3.95
C LEU A 143 26.59 6.21 -2.93
N ILE A 144 25.50 6.95 -3.06
CA ILE A 144 24.34 6.85 -2.15
C ILE A 144 23.07 6.51 -2.93
N THR A 145 22.15 5.91 -2.22
CA THR A 145 20.83 5.58 -2.73
C THR A 145 19.86 6.76 -2.54
N GLN A 146 18.76 6.74 -3.28
CA GLN A 146 17.68 7.72 -3.11
C GLN A 146 17.11 7.72 -1.69
N ASN A 147 16.99 6.55 -1.06
CA ASN A 147 16.51 6.43 0.32
C ASN A 147 17.47 7.07 1.34
N GLU A 148 18.76 7.06 1.06
CA GLU A 148 19.76 7.74 1.93
C GLU A 148 19.66 9.24 1.77
N LEU A 149 19.43 9.74 0.56
CA LEU A 149 19.15 11.16 0.34
C LEU A 149 17.90 11.60 1.10
N ASP A 150 16.82 10.82 1.04
CA ASP A 150 15.58 11.09 1.76
C ASP A 150 15.77 11.14 3.29
N LYS A 151 16.64 10.28 3.84
CA LYS A 151 16.99 10.35 5.27
C LYS A 151 17.73 11.61 5.65
N ILE A 152 18.53 12.17 4.74
CA ILE A 152 19.33 13.38 5.00
C ILE A 152 18.49 14.64 4.85
N LEU A 153 17.70 14.73 3.76
CA LEU A 153 16.93 15.94 3.43
C LEU A 153 15.53 15.95 4.06
N GLY A 154 14.98 14.79 4.40
CA GLY A 154 13.67 14.63 5.03
C GLY A 154 12.95 13.39 4.52
N GLU A 155 12.16 12.76 5.40
CA GLU A 155 11.37 11.59 5.00
C GLU A 155 10.50 11.89 3.78
N LYS A 156 10.60 11.03 2.76
CA LYS A 156 9.85 11.14 1.50
C LYS A 156 10.13 12.44 0.72
N PHE A 157 11.31 13.02 0.91
CA PHE A 157 11.71 14.24 0.18
C PHE A 157 11.56 14.05 -1.32
N THR A 158 12.03 12.92 -1.86
CA THR A 158 11.93 12.59 -3.28
C THR A 158 10.50 12.53 -3.80
N GLU A 159 9.61 11.89 -3.04
CA GLU A 159 8.19 11.78 -3.41
C GLU A 159 7.49 13.14 -3.40
N ASN A 160 7.85 13.97 -2.43
CA ASN A 160 7.24 15.27 -2.22
C ASN A 160 7.91 16.40 -3.02
N TYR A 161 9.08 16.15 -3.65
CA TYR A 161 9.86 17.16 -4.33
C TYR A 161 9.03 17.96 -5.35
N ASN A 162 8.37 17.29 -6.27
CA ASN A 162 7.54 17.90 -7.32
C ASN A 162 6.28 18.59 -6.78
N PHE A 163 6.00 18.43 -5.53
CA PHE A 163 4.85 19.02 -4.88
C PHE A 163 5.22 20.22 -4.01
N LEU A 164 6.32 20.11 -3.25
CA LEU A 164 6.74 21.12 -2.28
C LEU A 164 7.82 22.06 -2.82
N ASN A 165 8.69 21.56 -3.71
CA ASN A 165 9.88 22.25 -4.14
C ASN A 165 9.86 22.66 -5.61
N TYR A 166 8.92 22.12 -6.40
CA TYR A 166 8.85 22.38 -7.83
C TYR A 166 7.41 22.68 -8.28
N LEU A 167 7.20 23.83 -8.88
CA LEU A 167 5.93 24.22 -9.48
C LEU A 167 6.12 24.43 -10.98
N GLU A 168 5.59 23.51 -11.78
CA GLU A 168 5.64 23.59 -13.23
C GLU A 168 4.63 24.60 -13.76
N GLN A 169 5.06 25.40 -14.76
CA GLN A 169 4.18 26.37 -15.41
C GLN A 169 3.00 25.66 -16.09
N GLY A 170 1.77 26.08 -15.75
CA GLY A 170 0.54 25.49 -16.28
C GLY A 170 0.05 24.24 -15.57
N GLN A 171 0.80 23.69 -14.64
CA GLN A 171 0.34 22.68 -13.72
C GLN A 171 0.12 23.31 -12.33
N SER A 172 -1.04 23.85 -12.10
CA SER A 172 -1.51 24.07 -10.74
C SER A 172 -1.87 22.70 -10.15
N SER A 173 -0.83 21.96 -9.78
CA SER A 173 -0.85 20.52 -9.53
C SER A 173 -1.76 20.12 -8.36
N PHE A 174 -2.14 21.06 -7.53
CA PHE A 174 -2.83 20.76 -6.29
C PHE A 174 -4.32 21.13 -6.30
N ILE A 175 -4.62 22.38 -6.62
CA ILE A 175 -6.01 22.90 -6.51
C ILE A 175 -6.83 22.54 -7.75
N PHE A 176 -6.16 22.43 -8.91
CA PHE A 176 -6.79 22.21 -10.22
C PHE A 176 -6.51 20.82 -10.82
N ALA A 177 -5.98 19.86 -10.03
CA ALA A 177 -5.86 18.50 -10.50
C ALA A 177 -7.20 18.00 -11.06
N LYS A 178 -7.15 17.41 -12.25
CA LYS A 178 -8.35 17.05 -13.05
C LYS A 178 -9.28 16.08 -12.33
N SER A 179 -8.76 15.26 -11.41
CA SER A 179 -9.55 14.27 -10.70
C SER A 179 -9.51 14.44 -9.18
N ILE A 180 -10.60 14.06 -8.52
CA ILE A 180 -10.70 14.02 -7.05
C ILE A 180 -9.60 13.10 -6.46
N ARG A 181 -9.26 12.03 -7.18
CA ARG A 181 -8.24 11.07 -6.74
C ARG A 181 -6.84 11.71 -6.72
N GLU A 182 -6.49 12.49 -7.74
CA GLU A 182 -5.20 13.18 -7.80
C GLU A 182 -5.08 14.24 -6.72
N ARG A 183 -6.16 14.99 -6.47
CA ARG A 183 -6.22 15.97 -5.36
C ARG A 183 -6.04 15.29 -4.01
N LYS A 184 -6.73 14.17 -3.79
CA LYS A 184 -6.62 13.39 -2.55
C LYS A 184 -5.21 12.84 -2.35
N ASN A 185 -4.58 12.34 -3.41
CA ASN A 185 -3.20 11.83 -3.35
C ASN A 185 -2.20 12.96 -3.06
N ALA A 186 -2.38 14.12 -3.68
CA ALA A 186 -1.52 15.28 -3.44
C ALA A 186 -1.64 15.77 -1.98
N ILE A 187 -2.86 15.88 -1.44
CA ILE A 187 -3.08 16.20 -0.03
C ILE A 187 -2.51 15.13 0.89
N GLY A 188 -2.67 13.85 0.52
CA GLY A 188 -2.11 12.73 1.26
C GLY A 188 -0.59 12.78 1.36
N GLY A 189 0.08 13.18 0.27
CA GLY A 189 1.52 13.42 0.26
C GLY A 189 1.94 14.54 1.23
N LEU A 190 1.24 15.68 1.18
CA LEU A 190 1.50 16.81 2.09
C LEU A 190 1.36 16.45 3.57
N MET A 191 0.33 15.67 3.88
CA MET A 191 0.02 15.29 5.26
C MET A 191 0.81 14.05 5.71
N ASN A 192 1.67 13.51 4.87
CA ASN A 192 2.42 12.27 5.10
C ASN A 192 1.54 11.06 5.45
N VAL A 193 0.32 11.02 4.90
CA VAL A 193 -0.66 9.94 5.11
C VAL A 193 -0.79 9.00 3.91
N SER A 194 0.15 9.04 2.98
CA SER A 194 0.16 8.16 1.79
C SER A 194 0.14 6.68 2.18
N GLU A 195 0.95 6.28 3.15
CA GLU A 195 1.00 4.92 3.66
C GLU A 195 -0.34 4.47 4.26
N LEU A 196 -0.99 5.36 5.01
CA LEU A 196 -2.33 5.09 5.57
C LEU A 196 -3.36 4.91 4.45
N THR A 197 -3.27 5.72 3.40
CA THR A 197 -4.13 5.62 2.21
C THR A 197 -3.91 4.32 1.46
N ASP A 198 -2.67 3.87 1.33
CA ASP A 198 -2.31 2.59 0.69
C ASP A 198 -2.83 1.40 1.50
N ASN A 199 -2.72 1.46 2.83
CA ASN A 199 -3.28 0.45 3.72
C ASN A 199 -4.81 0.39 3.63
N ILE A 200 -5.50 1.52 3.58
CA ILE A 200 -6.96 1.58 3.37
C ILE A 200 -7.33 0.96 2.02
N ASN A 201 -6.60 1.29 0.96
CA ASN A 201 -6.81 0.71 -0.37
C ASN A 201 -6.55 -0.80 -0.40
N LEU A 202 -5.56 -1.28 0.35
CA LEU A 202 -5.27 -2.70 0.51
C LEU A 202 -6.42 -3.41 1.24
N CYS A 203 -6.91 -2.86 2.35
CA CYS A 203 -8.06 -3.38 3.08
C CYS A 203 -9.30 -3.47 2.18
N GLY A 204 -9.58 -2.44 1.37
CA GLY A 204 -10.69 -2.46 0.43
C GLY A 204 -10.54 -3.51 -0.69
N ARG A 205 -9.31 -3.83 -1.11
CA ARG A 205 -9.06 -4.93 -2.06
C ARG A 205 -9.30 -6.28 -1.41
N VAL A 206 -8.85 -6.47 -0.17
CA VAL A 206 -9.06 -7.69 0.61
C VAL A 206 -10.55 -7.91 0.86
N GLU A 207 -11.27 -6.88 1.31
CA GLU A 207 -12.73 -6.92 1.51
C GLU A 207 -13.47 -7.36 0.24
N LYS A 208 -13.17 -6.75 -0.90
CA LYS A 208 -13.78 -7.12 -2.19
C LYS A 208 -13.45 -8.55 -2.60
N ALA A 209 -12.23 -9.03 -2.34
CA ALA A 209 -11.83 -10.39 -2.64
C ALA A 209 -12.57 -11.40 -1.74
N LEU A 210 -12.70 -11.11 -0.45
CA LEU A 210 -13.46 -11.92 0.51
C LEU A 210 -14.95 -11.95 0.14
N THR A 211 -15.54 -10.81 -0.14
CA THR A 211 -16.95 -10.71 -0.56
C THR A 211 -17.24 -11.54 -1.81
N ARG A 212 -16.34 -11.46 -2.82
CA ARG A 212 -16.46 -12.30 -4.01
C ARG A 212 -16.37 -13.78 -3.70
N LYS A 213 -15.48 -14.16 -2.80
CA LYS A 213 -15.30 -15.56 -2.40
C LYS A 213 -16.50 -16.08 -1.63
N ILE A 214 -17.03 -15.29 -0.69
CA ILE A 214 -18.23 -15.61 0.08
C ILE A 214 -19.47 -15.74 -0.84
N ASN A 215 -19.67 -14.77 -1.75
CA ASN A 215 -20.78 -14.81 -2.68
C ASN A 215 -20.66 -16.00 -3.68
N GLY A 216 -19.44 -16.34 -4.08
CA GLY A 216 -19.19 -17.51 -4.94
C GLY A 216 -19.48 -18.87 -4.28
N LEU A 217 -19.60 -18.92 -2.95
CA LEU A 217 -19.93 -20.15 -2.21
C LEU A 217 -21.44 -20.44 -2.21
N ASN A 218 -22.27 -19.50 -2.70
CA ASN A 218 -23.74 -19.64 -2.82
C ASN A 218 -24.40 -20.15 -1.54
N PHE A 219 -23.96 -19.69 -0.37
CA PHE A 219 -24.46 -20.13 0.93
C PHE A 219 -25.97 -19.94 1.05
N THR A 220 -26.51 -18.87 0.49
CA THR A 220 -27.94 -18.58 0.52
C THR A 220 -28.74 -19.64 -0.25
N GLU A 221 -28.27 -20.02 -1.43
CA GLU A 221 -28.90 -21.05 -2.26
C GLU A 221 -28.82 -22.42 -1.59
N LYS A 222 -27.64 -22.76 -1.05
CA LYS A 222 -27.44 -24.01 -0.30
C LYS A 222 -28.32 -24.08 0.95
N ARG A 223 -28.43 -22.98 1.69
CA ARG A 223 -29.32 -22.90 2.85
C ARG A 223 -30.78 -23.10 2.46
N ASN A 224 -31.24 -22.42 1.41
CA ASN A 224 -32.63 -22.54 0.94
C ASN A 224 -32.91 -23.96 0.43
N SER A 225 -31.98 -24.57 -0.29
CA SER A 225 -32.08 -25.96 -0.72
C SER A 225 -32.19 -26.94 0.47
N LEU A 226 -31.36 -26.75 1.50
CA LEU A 226 -31.44 -27.57 2.71
C LEU A 226 -32.75 -27.38 3.47
N ILE A 227 -33.24 -26.14 3.57
CA ILE A 227 -34.56 -25.86 4.21
C ILE A 227 -35.67 -26.56 3.43
N SER A 228 -35.66 -26.50 2.09
CA SER A 228 -36.66 -27.19 1.27
C SER A 228 -36.59 -28.72 1.43
N GLN A 229 -35.39 -29.28 1.55
CA GLN A 229 -35.19 -30.71 1.83
C GLN A 229 -35.72 -31.10 3.22
N ILE A 230 -35.47 -30.30 4.24
CA ILE A 230 -35.99 -30.51 5.60
C ILE A 230 -37.51 -30.46 5.60
N GLN A 231 -38.12 -29.49 4.89
CA GLN A 231 -39.59 -29.38 4.75
C GLN A 231 -40.17 -30.60 4.05
N ALA A 232 -39.56 -31.04 2.95
CA ALA A 232 -40.02 -32.23 2.22
C ALA A 232 -39.96 -33.49 3.09
N ILE A 233 -38.89 -33.64 3.90
CA ILE A 233 -38.77 -34.78 4.81
C ILE A 233 -39.80 -34.70 5.96
N SER A 234 -40.08 -33.49 6.47
CA SER A 234 -41.08 -33.33 7.52
C SER A 234 -42.50 -33.57 6.98
N GLU A 235 -42.80 -33.23 5.75
CA GLU A 235 -44.11 -33.53 5.10
C GLU A 235 -44.25 -35.03 4.85
N LEU A 236 -43.17 -35.74 4.48
CA LEU A 236 -43.19 -37.20 4.36
C LEU A 236 -43.41 -37.91 5.70
N GLY A 237 -42.85 -37.32 6.78
CA GLY A 237 -42.99 -37.86 8.15
C GLY A 237 -44.34 -37.69 8.79
N THR A 238 -45.23 -36.80 8.23
CA THR A 238 -46.57 -36.56 8.79
C THR A 238 -47.63 -37.56 8.33
N ASN A 239 -47.34 -38.41 7.36
CA ASN A 239 -48.32 -39.35 6.81
C ASN A 239 -48.31 -40.75 7.43
N GLU A 240 -47.40 -41.03 8.35
CA GLU A 240 -47.41 -42.32 9.09
C GLU A 240 -47.48 -42.14 10.59
N ASN A 241 -48.65 -41.75 11.10
CA ASN A 241 -48.97 -41.86 12.52
C ASN A 241 -49.38 -43.29 12.90
N ASN A 242 -48.85 -44.28 12.25
CA ASN A 242 -48.92 -45.64 12.70
C ASN A 242 -47.69 -45.93 13.57
N PRO A 243 -47.86 -46.08 14.89
CA PRO A 243 -46.77 -46.52 15.75
C PRO A 243 -46.28 -47.88 15.17
N VAL A 244 -45.02 -47.95 14.86
CA VAL A 244 -44.39 -49.24 14.46
C VAL A 244 -44.70 -50.23 15.60
N GLN A 245 -45.57 -51.20 15.34
CA GLN A 245 -45.80 -52.26 16.32
C GLN A 245 -44.53 -53.10 16.39
N TYR A 246 -43.92 -53.02 17.50
CA TYR A 246 -42.73 -53.78 17.83
C TYR A 246 -43.12 -55.15 18.39
N GLU A 247 -42.94 -56.19 17.57
CA GLU A 247 -43.06 -57.56 18.03
C GLU A 247 -41.71 -58.10 18.44
N LYS A 248 -41.60 -58.61 19.67
CA LYS A 248 -40.41 -59.31 20.13
C LYS A 248 -40.20 -60.57 19.28
N ILE A 249 -39.10 -60.61 18.54
CA ILE A 249 -38.72 -61.74 17.68
C ILE A 249 -38.33 -62.96 18.53
N SER A 250 -38.03 -62.79 19.81
CA SER A 250 -37.57 -63.83 20.71
C SER A 250 -38.59 -64.03 21.83
N THR A 251 -39.05 -65.30 21.94
CA THR A 251 -39.94 -65.76 23.01
C THR A 251 -39.21 -66.08 24.31
N HIS A 252 -37.95 -65.70 24.46
CA HIS A 252 -37.21 -65.92 25.68
C HIS A 252 -37.75 -65.07 26.81
N LEU A 253 -38.08 -65.74 27.93
CA LEU A 253 -38.62 -65.14 29.18
C LEU A 253 -37.62 -64.26 29.92
N ILE A 254 -36.39 -64.07 29.43
CA ILE A 254 -35.39 -63.23 30.07
C ILE A 254 -35.45 -61.85 29.42
N THR A 255 -35.94 -60.89 30.18
CA THR A 255 -35.93 -59.48 29.81
C THR A 255 -34.46 -59.00 29.84
N PRO A 256 -33.88 -58.48 28.78
CA PRO A 256 -32.52 -57.97 28.81
C PRO A 256 -32.39 -56.89 29.90
N SER A 257 -31.25 -56.82 30.56
CA SER A 257 -31.03 -55.92 31.70
C SER A 257 -31.31 -54.44 31.36
N TRP A 258 -31.05 -54.03 30.14
CA TRP A 258 -31.32 -52.67 29.66
C TRP A 258 -32.80 -52.37 29.49
N ASP A 259 -33.67 -53.34 29.20
CA ASP A 259 -35.14 -53.20 29.16
C ASP A 259 -35.71 -52.99 30.57
N VAL A 260 -35.05 -53.56 31.63
CA VAL A 260 -35.41 -53.37 33.01
C VAL A 260 -35.01 -51.99 33.54
N GLU A 261 -33.86 -51.51 33.13
CA GLU A 261 -33.31 -50.23 33.55
C GLU A 261 -33.98 -49.05 32.81
N ASN A 262 -34.46 -49.29 31.56
CA ASN A 262 -35.10 -48.29 30.73
C ASN A 262 -36.42 -48.81 30.13
N PRO A 263 -37.44 -49.07 30.93
CA PRO A 263 -38.69 -49.69 30.47
C PRO A 263 -39.51 -48.78 29.55
N SER A 264 -39.19 -47.50 29.52
CA SER A 264 -39.85 -46.47 28.68
C SER A 264 -39.10 -46.11 27.43
N PHE A 265 -38.03 -46.87 27.08
CA PHE A 265 -37.15 -46.51 25.95
C PHE A 265 -37.90 -46.35 24.61
N PHE A 266 -39.01 -47.12 24.44
CA PHE A 266 -39.90 -46.99 23.26
C PHE A 266 -41.37 -46.74 23.67
N SER A 267 -41.59 -46.15 24.85
CA SER A 267 -42.97 -46.02 25.44
C SER A 267 -43.81 -44.97 24.71
N ASP A 268 -43.18 -44.00 24.11
CA ASP A 268 -43.86 -42.92 23.37
C ASP A 268 -43.06 -42.48 22.17
N ILE A 269 -43.74 -41.75 21.26
CA ILE A 269 -43.17 -41.32 19.98
C ILE A 269 -42.06 -40.28 20.19
N GLU A 270 -42.14 -39.40 21.18
CA GLU A 270 -41.14 -38.35 21.43
C GLU A 270 -39.87 -38.97 22.03
N THR A 271 -40.00 -39.87 22.99
CA THR A 271 -38.85 -40.59 23.56
C THR A 271 -38.18 -41.48 22.53
N THR A 272 -38.95 -42.11 21.66
CA THR A 272 -38.43 -42.94 20.54
C THR A 272 -37.64 -42.06 19.56
N LYS A 273 -38.18 -40.93 19.12
CA LYS A 273 -37.47 -40.00 18.22
C LYS A 273 -36.21 -39.42 18.87
N ALA A 274 -36.25 -39.06 20.15
CA ALA A 274 -35.08 -38.56 20.84
C ALA A 274 -33.96 -39.62 20.95
N ASN A 275 -34.33 -40.88 21.21
CA ASN A 275 -33.37 -41.96 21.29
C ASN A 275 -32.86 -42.38 19.91
N GLU A 276 -33.69 -42.35 18.88
CA GLU A 276 -33.30 -42.57 17.49
C GLU A 276 -32.23 -41.54 17.07
N ASN A 277 -32.46 -40.28 17.38
CA ASN A 277 -31.48 -39.22 17.09
C ASN A 277 -30.16 -39.45 17.83
N LYS A 278 -30.20 -39.90 19.10
CA LYS A 278 -28.99 -40.25 19.87
C LYS A 278 -28.24 -41.41 19.24
N ILE A 279 -28.95 -42.46 18.83
CA ILE A 279 -28.38 -43.64 18.16
C ILE A 279 -27.75 -43.24 16.81
N LEU A 280 -28.46 -42.39 16.04
CA LEU A 280 -27.96 -41.88 14.78
C LEU A 280 -26.69 -41.05 14.96
N LEU A 281 -26.65 -40.20 15.99
CA LEU A 281 -25.47 -39.41 16.37
C LEU A 281 -24.32 -40.33 16.76
N ILE A 282 -24.54 -41.35 17.60
CA ILE A 282 -23.52 -42.30 18.00
C ILE A 282 -23.02 -43.12 16.80
N LYS A 283 -23.92 -43.58 15.91
CA LYS A 283 -23.57 -44.26 14.68
C LYS A 283 -22.70 -43.37 13.79
N ASN A 284 -23.07 -42.12 13.58
CA ASN A 284 -22.28 -41.16 12.80
C ASN A 284 -20.91 -40.89 13.43
N LEU A 285 -20.82 -40.80 14.74
CA LEU A 285 -19.57 -40.63 15.48
C LEU A 285 -18.64 -41.87 15.33
N ILE A 286 -19.20 -43.06 15.35
CA ILE A 286 -18.44 -44.31 15.20
C ILE A 286 -17.99 -44.51 13.75
N THR A 287 -18.88 -44.22 12.78
CA THR A 287 -18.61 -44.46 11.34
C THR A 287 -17.64 -43.43 10.77
N ASN A 288 -17.66 -42.23 11.27
CA ASN A 288 -16.87 -41.10 10.74
C ASN A 288 -15.90 -40.55 11.78
N LYS A 289 -14.98 -41.38 12.25
CA LYS A 289 -13.91 -40.94 13.18
C LYS A 289 -13.13 -39.72 12.69
N GLU A 290 -12.95 -39.57 11.39
CA GLU A 290 -12.28 -38.43 10.80
C GLU A 290 -13.14 -37.13 10.87
N GLN A 291 -14.46 -37.28 10.74
CA GLN A 291 -15.37 -36.14 10.91
C GLN A 291 -15.44 -35.65 12.36
N LEU A 292 -15.22 -36.52 13.32
CA LEU A 292 -15.14 -36.13 14.74
C LEU A 292 -13.98 -35.14 14.95
N ARG A 293 -12.87 -35.36 14.27
CA ARG A 293 -11.70 -34.48 14.29
C ARG A 293 -12.05 -33.13 13.68
N VAL A 294 -12.75 -33.10 12.56
CA VAL A 294 -13.23 -31.89 11.89
C VAL A 294 -14.23 -31.12 12.79
N ILE A 295 -15.12 -31.80 13.49
CA ILE A 295 -16.06 -31.18 14.43
C ILE A 295 -15.30 -30.54 15.61
N ILE A 296 -14.32 -31.24 16.18
CA ILE A 296 -13.48 -30.70 17.26
C ILE A 296 -12.67 -29.49 16.77
N ASP A 297 -12.12 -29.56 15.56
CA ASP A 297 -11.36 -28.48 14.95
C ASP A 297 -12.29 -27.29 14.64
N ASN A 298 -13.51 -27.52 14.19
CA ASN A 298 -14.51 -26.47 13.98
C ASN A 298 -14.92 -25.77 15.30
N ILE A 299 -15.09 -26.51 16.39
CA ILE A 299 -15.33 -25.91 17.72
C ILE A 299 -14.14 -25.07 18.17
N ARG A 300 -12.92 -25.49 17.89
CA ARG A 300 -11.71 -24.70 18.15
C ARG A 300 -11.65 -23.45 17.31
N ILE A 301 -12.03 -23.53 16.03
CA ILE A 301 -12.11 -22.40 15.10
C ILE A 301 -13.19 -21.42 15.55
N GLU A 302 -14.36 -21.89 15.99
CA GLU A 302 -15.45 -21.05 16.49
C GLU A 302 -15.02 -20.27 17.75
N ASN A 303 -14.33 -20.94 18.67
CA ASN A 303 -13.72 -20.28 19.82
C ASN A 303 -12.63 -19.27 19.44
N PHE A 304 -11.86 -19.57 18.38
CA PHE A 304 -10.87 -18.66 17.83
C PHE A 304 -11.53 -17.44 17.17
N ILE A 305 -12.59 -17.64 16.39
CA ILE A 305 -13.39 -16.56 15.77
C ILE A 305 -13.94 -15.64 16.86
N THR A 306 -14.56 -16.17 17.91
CA THR A 306 -15.11 -15.36 19.01
C THR A 306 -14.04 -14.54 19.74
N LYS A 307 -12.84 -15.10 19.90
CA LYS A 307 -11.70 -14.35 20.46
C LYS A 307 -11.22 -13.26 19.50
N THR A 308 -11.21 -13.55 18.20
CA THR A 308 -10.78 -12.61 17.17
C THR A 308 -11.77 -11.47 17.01
N GLU A 309 -13.07 -11.72 17.11
CA GLU A 309 -14.11 -10.68 17.10
C GLU A 309 -13.97 -9.74 18.30
N LYS A 310 -13.66 -10.27 19.48
CA LYS A 310 -13.37 -9.44 20.66
C LYS A 310 -12.13 -8.56 20.43
N LEU A 311 -11.05 -9.13 19.91
CA LEU A 311 -9.84 -8.39 19.57
C LEU A 311 -10.12 -7.33 18.51
N LEU A 312 -10.89 -7.65 17.47
CA LEU A 312 -11.28 -6.70 16.43
C LEU A 312 -12.07 -5.53 17.02
N THR A 313 -12.98 -5.81 17.94
CA THR A 313 -13.76 -4.78 18.66
C THR A 313 -12.84 -3.87 19.48
N GLU A 314 -11.82 -4.42 20.11
CA GLU A 314 -10.81 -3.65 20.84
C GLU A 314 -9.94 -2.81 19.90
N VAL A 315 -9.52 -3.37 18.78
CA VAL A 315 -8.76 -2.66 17.73
C VAL A 315 -9.57 -1.51 17.14
N ILE A 316 -10.86 -1.70 16.89
CA ILE A 316 -11.76 -0.64 16.41
C ILE A 316 -11.86 0.48 17.47
N LYS A 317 -11.97 0.15 18.74
CA LYS A 317 -11.97 1.14 19.84
C LYS A 317 -10.65 1.92 19.89
N VAL A 318 -9.52 1.24 19.73
CA VAL A 318 -8.20 1.89 19.64
C VAL A 318 -8.10 2.75 18.38
N GLY A 319 -8.63 2.30 17.25
CA GLY A 319 -8.73 3.07 16.01
C GLY A 319 -9.48 4.38 16.21
N HIS A 320 -10.63 4.36 16.85
CA HIS A 320 -11.38 5.57 17.20
C HIS A 320 -10.61 6.49 18.17
N HIS A 321 -9.84 5.91 19.09
CA HIS A 321 -8.95 6.70 19.94
C HIS A 321 -7.81 7.37 19.16
N ILE A 322 -7.22 6.68 18.19
CA ILE A 322 -6.18 7.22 17.32
C ILE A 322 -6.76 8.32 16.42
N GLU A 323 -7.94 8.12 15.86
CA GLU A 323 -8.63 9.14 15.04
C GLU A 323 -8.97 10.40 15.85
N SER A 324 -9.36 10.25 17.11
CA SER A 324 -9.64 11.39 18.01
C SER A 324 -8.38 12.03 18.62
N TYR A 325 -7.24 11.35 18.55
CA TYR A 325 -5.98 11.82 19.14
C TYR A 325 -5.46 13.15 18.54
N PRO A 326 -5.55 13.41 17.25
CA PRO A 326 -5.15 14.70 16.67
C PRO A 326 -5.99 15.86 17.20
N GLU A 327 -7.31 15.66 17.39
CA GLU A 327 -8.20 16.69 17.94
C GLU A 327 -7.88 16.97 19.41
N GLN A 328 -7.63 15.94 20.20
CA GLN A 328 -7.21 16.09 21.58
C GLN A 328 -5.84 16.74 21.70
N THR A 329 -4.91 16.41 20.80
CA THR A 329 -3.58 17.03 20.77
C THR A 329 -3.64 18.49 20.35
N GLN A 330 -4.50 18.85 19.40
CA GLN A 330 -4.76 20.24 19.03
C GLN A 330 -5.45 21.01 20.16
N LYS A 331 -6.46 20.44 20.81
CA LYS A 331 -7.10 21.05 21.98
C LYS A 331 -6.11 21.28 23.11
N ASN A 332 -5.23 20.32 23.39
CA ASN A 332 -4.19 20.48 24.39
C ASN A 332 -3.14 21.54 24.01
N LYS A 333 -2.77 21.66 22.73
CA LYS A 333 -1.90 22.73 22.25
C LYS A 333 -2.56 24.10 22.37
N ILE A 334 -3.85 24.22 22.03
CA ILE A 334 -4.62 25.47 22.17
C ILE A 334 -4.76 25.86 23.65
N ASN A 335 -5.06 24.90 24.52
CA ASN A 335 -5.15 25.14 25.95
C ASN A 335 -3.79 25.54 26.55
N ASN A 336 -2.69 24.92 26.11
CA ASN A 336 -1.36 25.32 26.56
C ASN A 336 -0.92 26.70 26.01
N LEU A 337 -1.35 27.07 24.81
CA LEU A 337 -1.12 28.42 24.27
C LEU A 337 -1.95 29.47 25.00
N SER A 338 -3.17 29.14 25.42
CA SER A 338 -4.01 30.04 26.22
C SER A 338 -3.49 30.27 27.66
N LEU A 339 -2.71 29.31 28.18
CA LEU A 339 -2.07 29.43 29.50
C LEU A 339 -0.74 30.23 29.48
N ILE A 340 -0.18 30.47 28.29
CA ILE A 340 1.05 31.30 28.13
C ILE A 340 0.72 32.79 27.92
N HIS A 341 -0.54 33.11 27.67
CA HIS A 341 -1.00 34.51 27.47
C HIS A 341 -1.79 35.11 28.66
N ILE A 342 -1.71 34.52 29.83
CA ILE A 342 -2.09 35.10 31.10
C ILE A 342 -0.84 35.27 31.96
#